data_ea7750384a001fa48f851b05389f7445
#
_entry.id   ea7750384a001fa48f851b05389f7445
#
_cell.length_a   1.000
_cell.length_b   1.000
_cell.length_c   1.000
_cell.angle_alpha   90.00
_cell.angle_beta   90.00
_cell.angle_gamma   90.00
#
_symmetry.space_group_name_H-M   'P 1'
#
loop_
_entity.id
_entity.type
_entity.pdbx_description
1 polymer ?
#
loop_
_entity_poly.entity_id
_entity_poly.type
_entity_poly.pdbx_seq_one_letter_code
_entity_poly.pdbx_strand_id
1 'polypeptide(L)'
;MSIKGKVVVITGASSGIGAATAKLLAKNGAMVMLGARREDRLYQLANEINVDGGRADYRVVDVTKPDEVQKLVDAAQDSFGGIDVIFNNAGIMPNSPMSAVRAEEWNRMIDVNLKGVLNGIAAVMPAFTAQKHGHIITTSSVASLKNYVGSGVYGATKFAVKNAMEVTRMESANEGTNIRTTTLYPAAINTELLDHINDEKTATNMKNFYQQHGIAPDAIARVVNFAIDQPEEVDISEFTIYPTNQA
;
A
#
# COMPACT_ATOMS: atom_id res chain seq x y z
N MET A 1 19.95 7.40 8.03
CA MET A 1 19.73 8.02 6.72
C MET A 1 18.52 8.91 6.77
N SER A 2 18.39 9.82 5.85
CA SER A 2 17.25 10.74 5.85
C SER A 2 16.28 10.33 4.74
N ILE A 3 14.99 10.33 5.01
CA ILE A 3 13.94 10.19 4.00
C ILE A 3 13.97 11.33 2.97
N LYS A 4 14.67 12.42 3.31
CA LYS A 4 14.83 13.59 2.46
C LYS A 4 15.50 13.24 1.13
N GLY A 5 14.84 13.61 0.05
CA GLY A 5 15.29 13.36 -1.32
C GLY A 5 14.92 11.98 -1.87
N LYS A 6 14.36 11.07 -1.08
CA LYS A 6 13.87 9.78 -1.57
C LYS A 6 12.66 9.96 -2.49
N VAL A 7 12.62 9.23 -3.59
CA VAL A 7 11.49 9.17 -4.52
C VAL A 7 10.61 7.99 -4.15
N VAL A 8 9.35 8.27 -3.81
CA VAL A 8 8.38 7.28 -3.33
C VAL A 8 7.15 7.24 -4.24
N VAL A 9 6.93 6.11 -4.87
CA VAL A 9 5.69 5.83 -5.63
C VAL A 9 4.66 5.22 -4.68
N ILE A 10 3.42 5.75 -4.67
CA ILE A 10 2.35 5.32 -3.76
C ILE A 10 1.11 4.95 -4.57
N THR A 11 0.68 3.69 -4.54
CA THR A 11 -0.59 3.27 -5.12
C THR A 11 -1.73 3.41 -4.12
N GLY A 12 -2.96 3.67 -4.60
CA GLY A 12 -4.10 3.94 -3.73
C GLY A 12 -3.96 5.24 -2.93
N ALA A 13 -3.28 6.24 -3.52
CA ALA A 13 -2.93 7.49 -2.86
C ALA A 13 -4.11 8.48 -2.68
N SER A 14 -5.27 8.23 -3.30
CA SER A 14 -6.40 9.18 -3.31
C SER A 14 -7.19 9.26 -2.00
N SER A 15 -6.88 8.43 -0.99
CA SER A 15 -7.55 8.46 0.33
C SER A 15 -6.80 7.62 1.37
N GLY A 16 -7.29 7.66 2.62
CA GLY A 16 -6.89 6.77 3.71
C GLY A 16 -5.39 6.71 3.97
N ILE A 17 -4.85 5.51 4.09
CA ILE A 17 -3.44 5.25 4.41
C ILE A 17 -2.51 5.86 3.35
N GLY A 18 -2.83 5.70 2.06
CA GLY A 18 -1.99 6.22 0.97
C GLY A 18 -1.87 7.74 1.00
N ALA A 19 -2.98 8.46 1.18
CA ALA A 19 -2.98 9.92 1.26
C ALA A 19 -2.25 10.44 2.52
N ALA A 20 -2.49 9.82 3.68
CA ALA A 20 -1.81 10.18 4.93
C ALA A 20 -0.29 9.95 4.82
N THR A 21 0.10 8.83 4.20
CA THR A 21 1.51 8.51 3.95
C THR A 21 2.15 9.53 3.03
N ALA A 22 1.50 9.87 1.90
CA ALA A 22 2.01 10.85 0.95
C ALA A 22 2.30 12.21 1.63
N LYS A 23 1.35 12.72 2.41
CA LYS A 23 1.50 13.98 3.16
C LYS A 23 2.68 13.92 4.13
N LEU A 24 2.77 12.86 4.93
CA LEU A 24 3.83 12.73 5.93
C LEU A 24 5.21 12.61 5.29
N LEU A 25 5.34 11.78 4.24
CA LEU A 25 6.62 11.59 3.56
C LEU A 25 7.08 12.88 2.87
N ALA A 26 6.19 13.57 2.17
CA ALA A 26 6.50 14.85 1.52
C ALA A 26 6.90 15.93 2.54
N LYS A 27 6.20 16.02 3.67
CA LYS A 27 6.57 16.91 4.81
C LYS A 27 7.97 16.63 5.34
N ASN A 28 8.42 15.38 5.29
CA ASN A 28 9.76 14.97 5.72
C ASN A 28 10.81 15.03 4.58
N GLY A 29 10.42 15.62 3.44
CA GLY A 29 11.33 15.94 2.33
C GLY A 29 11.47 14.86 1.27
N ALA A 30 10.64 13.83 1.27
CA ALA A 30 10.54 12.91 0.14
C ALA A 30 9.81 13.56 -1.05
N MET A 31 10.08 13.03 -2.24
CA MET A 31 9.32 13.33 -3.47
C MET A 31 8.33 12.20 -3.69
N VAL A 32 7.04 12.51 -3.84
CA VAL A 32 6.00 11.49 -3.89
C VAL A 32 5.27 11.49 -5.24
N MET A 33 5.25 10.33 -5.90
CA MET A 33 4.44 10.08 -7.10
C MET A 33 3.16 9.35 -6.68
N LEU A 34 2.01 10.00 -6.89
CA LEU A 34 0.71 9.55 -6.41
C LEU A 34 -0.04 8.79 -7.50
N GLY A 35 -0.40 7.53 -7.25
CA GLY A 35 -1.16 6.70 -8.18
C GLY A 35 -2.53 6.30 -7.61
N ALA A 36 -3.61 6.56 -8.34
CA ALA A 36 -4.96 6.06 -8.06
C ALA A 36 -5.89 6.29 -9.26
N ARG A 37 -7.16 5.85 -9.16
CA ARG A 37 -8.15 6.01 -10.23
C ARG A 37 -8.89 7.36 -10.21
N ARG A 38 -8.94 8.04 -9.05
CA ARG A 38 -9.71 9.30 -8.85
C ARG A 38 -8.79 10.49 -9.07
N GLU A 39 -8.82 11.04 -10.29
CA GLU A 39 -7.94 12.12 -10.73
C GLU A 39 -8.12 13.40 -9.91
N ASP A 40 -9.36 13.80 -9.66
CA ASP A 40 -9.71 14.98 -8.87
C ASP A 40 -9.07 14.97 -7.48
N ARG A 41 -9.10 13.82 -6.80
CA ARG A 41 -8.48 13.66 -5.49
C ARG A 41 -6.95 13.61 -5.53
N LEU A 42 -6.38 13.02 -6.58
CA LEU A 42 -4.94 13.04 -6.78
C LEU A 42 -4.43 14.46 -7.00
N TYR A 43 -5.11 15.20 -7.90
CA TYR A 43 -4.78 16.61 -8.15
C TYR A 43 -4.84 17.45 -6.88
N GLN A 44 -5.93 17.35 -6.11
CA GLN A 44 -6.09 18.08 -4.85
C GLN A 44 -4.97 17.75 -3.85
N LEU A 45 -4.65 16.47 -3.68
CA LEU A 45 -3.60 16.02 -2.77
C LEU A 45 -2.21 16.49 -3.21
N ALA A 46 -1.88 16.38 -4.50
CA ALA A 46 -0.61 16.86 -5.03
C ALA A 46 -0.46 18.37 -4.86
N ASN A 47 -1.52 19.13 -5.16
CA ASN A 47 -1.53 20.57 -4.97
C ASN A 47 -1.37 20.98 -3.50
N GLU A 48 -2.08 20.34 -2.57
CA GLU A 48 -1.94 20.56 -1.13
C GLU A 48 -0.50 20.34 -0.67
N ILE A 49 0.10 19.20 -1.05
CA ILE A 49 1.50 18.88 -0.72
C ILE A 49 2.47 19.93 -1.27
N ASN A 50 2.27 20.37 -2.51
CA ASN A 50 3.17 21.32 -3.16
C ASN A 50 3.03 22.74 -2.58
N VAL A 51 1.82 23.17 -2.22
CA VAL A 51 1.55 24.46 -1.52
C VAL A 51 2.22 24.47 -0.14
N ASP A 52 2.23 23.32 0.56
CA ASP A 52 2.89 23.18 1.86
C ASP A 52 4.43 23.05 1.77
N GLY A 53 5.00 23.22 0.57
CA GLY A 53 6.45 23.19 0.33
C GLY A 53 7.03 21.79 0.13
N GLY A 54 6.21 20.75 0.01
CA GLY A 54 6.62 19.41 -0.40
C GLY A 54 6.82 19.29 -1.92
N ARG A 55 7.06 18.07 -2.40
CA ARG A 55 7.18 17.75 -3.82
C ARG A 55 6.31 16.54 -4.15
N ALA A 56 5.24 16.76 -4.89
CA ALA A 56 4.31 15.72 -5.32
C ALA A 56 3.96 15.88 -6.81
N ASP A 57 3.83 14.76 -7.48
CA ASP A 57 3.22 14.65 -8.80
C ASP A 57 2.26 13.47 -8.80
N TYR A 58 1.42 13.33 -9.81
CA TYR A 58 0.43 12.26 -9.83
C TYR A 58 0.19 11.69 -11.23
N ARG A 59 -0.31 10.45 -11.25
CA ARG A 59 -0.81 9.81 -12.46
C ARG A 59 -2.06 8.99 -12.14
N VAL A 60 -3.06 9.08 -13.01
CA VAL A 60 -4.22 8.18 -12.96
C VAL A 60 -3.77 6.77 -13.32
N VAL A 61 -4.07 5.79 -12.46
CA VAL A 61 -3.66 4.40 -12.63
C VAL A 61 -4.71 3.44 -12.07
N ASP A 62 -5.01 2.40 -12.82
CA ASP A 62 -5.66 1.20 -12.32
C ASP A 62 -4.57 0.13 -12.11
N VAL A 63 -4.35 -0.27 -10.85
CA VAL A 63 -3.29 -1.24 -10.50
C VAL A 63 -3.51 -2.62 -11.10
N THR A 64 -4.72 -2.92 -11.58
CA THR A 64 -5.02 -4.17 -12.31
C THR A 64 -4.43 -4.19 -13.73
N LYS A 65 -3.92 -3.07 -14.20
CA LYS A 65 -3.33 -2.88 -15.53
C LYS A 65 -1.81 -2.74 -15.44
N PRO A 66 -1.03 -3.77 -15.79
CA PRO A 66 0.44 -3.73 -15.67
C PRO A 66 1.07 -2.52 -16.36
N ASP A 67 0.61 -2.20 -17.57
CA ASP A 67 1.15 -1.07 -18.35
C ASP A 67 0.89 0.29 -17.69
N GLU A 68 -0.24 0.44 -16.98
CA GLU A 68 -0.54 1.67 -16.25
C GLU A 68 0.36 1.82 -15.02
N VAL A 69 0.64 0.71 -14.32
CA VAL A 69 1.57 0.70 -13.18
C VAL A 69 2.99 0.99 -13.64
N GLN A 70 3.44 0.42 -14.77
CA GLN A 70 4.73 0.75 -15.35
C GLN A 70 4.83 2.25 -15.65
N LYS A 71 3.83 2.82 -16.33
CA LYS A 71 3.79 4.26 -16.62
C LYS A 71 3.77 5.15 -15.38
N LEU A 72 3.25 4.67 -14.24
CA LEU A 72 3.34 5.39 -12.96
C LEU A 72 4.79 5.44 -12.46
N VAL A 73 5.52 4.32 -12.56
CA VAL A 73 6.93 4.23 -12.20
C VAL A 73 7.80 5.08 -13.14
N ASP A 74 7.55 5.01 -14.44
CA ASP A 74 8.26 5.83 -15.44
C ASP A 74 8.04 7.33 -15.16
N ALA A 75 6.81 7.74 -14.83
CA ALA A 75 6.52 9.13 -14.47
C ALA A 75 7.29 9.60 -13.22
N ALA A 76 7.53 8.72 -12.24
CA ALA A 76 8.36 9.07 -11.08
C ALA A 76 9.82 9.28 -11.48
N GLN A 77 10.34 8.46 -12.38
CA GLN A 77 11.70 8.62 -12.94
C GLN A 77 11.83 9.92 -13.74
N ASP A 78 10.84 10.24 -14.57
CA ASP A 78 10.82 11.46 -15.39
C ASP A 78 10.70 12.73 -14.54
N SER A 79 9.80 12.74 -13.54
CA SER A 79 9.54 13.93 -12.72
C SER A 79 10.59 14.16 -11.63
N PHE A 80 11.21 13.08 -11.09
CA PHE A 80 12.07 13.16 -9.92
C PHE A 80 13.46 12.56 -10.09
N GLY A 81 13.75 11.96 -11.25
CA GLY A 81 15.08 11.46 -11.59
C GLY A 81 15.39 10.04 -11.11
N GLY A 82 14.41 9.31 -10.57
CA GLY A 82 14.62 7.93 -10.10
C GLY A 82 13.45 7.37 -9.33
N ILE A 83 13.68 6.22 -8.67
CA ILE A 83 12.74 5.62 -7.73
C ILE A 83 13.52 4.88 -6.63
N ASP A 84 13.20 5.17 -5.37
CA ASP A 84 13.79 4.51 -4.19
C ASP A 84 12.81 3.56 -3.51
N VAL A 85 11.51 3.90 -3.52
CA VAL A 85 10.48 3.16 -2.78
C VAL A 85 9.21 3.04 -3.60
N ILE A 86 8.62 1.85 -3.59
CA ILE A 86 7.21 1.67 -3.98
C ILE A 86 6.38 1.27 -2.76
N PHE A 87 5.27 2.00 -2.53
CA PHE A 87 4.28 1.63 -1.53
C PHE A 87 3.03 1.08 -2.22
N ASN A 88 2.93 -0.24 -2.30
CA ASN A 88 1.77 -0.98 -2.80
C ASN A 88 0.65 -0.95 -1.75
N ASN A 89 -0.20 0.07 -1.82
CA ASN A 89 -1.24 0.29 -0.82
C ASN A 89 -2.67 0.19 -1.39
N ALA A 90 -2.84 0.23 -2.71
CA ALA A 90 -4.16 0.05 -3.32
C ALA A 90 -4.80 -1.28 -2.89
N GLY A 91 -6.08 -1.23 -2.48
CA GLY A 91 -6.80 -2.42 -2.03
C GLY A 91 -8.29 -2.18 -1.87
N ILE A 92 -9.06 -3.26 -1.90
CA ILE A 92 -10.51 -3.28 -1.67
C ILE A 92 -10.87 -4.41 -0.71
N MET A 93 -12.01 -4.28 -0.02
CA MET A 93 -12.45 -5.27 0.97
C MET A 93 -13.98 -5.49 0.92
N PRO A 94 -14.56 -5.92 -0.20
CA PRO A 94 -15.98 -6.29 -0.27
C PRO A 94 -16.22 -7.63 0.45
N ASN A 95 -16.12 -7.61 1.78
CA ASN A 95 -16.30 -8.77 2.63
C ASN A 95 -17.76 -9.26 2.65
N SER A 96 -17.92 -10.57 2.61
CA SER A 96 -19.23 -11.24 2.73
C SER A 96 -19.04 -12.71 3.15
N PRO A 97 -20.07 -13.37 3.71
CA PRO A 97 -20.03 -14.82 3.90
C PRO A 97 -19.78 -15.55 2.57
N MET A 98 -19.00 -16.63 2.58
CA MET A 98 -18.73 -17.43 1.36
C MET A 98 -20.01 -17.97 0.73
N SER A 99 -21.04 -18.26 1.54
CA SER A 99 -22.35 -18.72 1.08
C SER A 99 -23.14 -17.66 0.25
N ALA A 100 -22.74 -16.38 0.31
CA ALA A 100 -23.33 -15.34 -0.52
C ALA A 100 -22.91 -15.40 -2.00
N VAL A 101 -21.87 -16.21 -2.32
CA VAL A 101 -21.37 -16.52 -3.67
C VAL A 101 -21.16 -15.24 -4.53
N ARG A 102 -20.48 -14.23 -3.99
CA ARG A 102 -20.20 -12.95 -4.67
C ARG A 102 -18.95 -13.07 -5.56
N ALA A 103 -18.99 -13.94 -6.57
CA ALA A 103 -17.84 -14.31 -7.39
C ALA A 103 -17.16 -13.12 -8.10
N GLU A 104 -17.92 -12.14 -8.55
CA GLU A 104 -17.37 -10.92 -9.18
C GLU A 104 -16.56 -10.08 -8.19
N GLU A 105 -17.01 -9.96 -6.93
CA GLU A 105 -16.27 -9.28 -5.88
C GLU A 105 -15.00 -10.04 -5.52
N TRP A 106 -15.04 -11.38 -5.53
CA TRP A 106 -13.86 -12.22 -5.30
C TRP A 106 -12.79 -12.00 -6.37
N ASN A 107 -13.19 -12.01 -7.65
CA ASN A 107 -12.28 -11.74 -8.77
C ASN A 107 -11.68 -10.33 -8.66
N ARG A 108 -12.50 -9.32 -8.35
CA ARG A 108 -11.98 -7.96 -8.14
C ARG A 108 -11.00 -7.86 -6.98
N MET A 109 -11.21 -8.58 -5.87
CA MET A 109 -10.23 -8.63 -4.77
C MET A 109 -8.91 -9.25 -5.21
N ILE A 110 -8.95 -10.34 -5.98
CA ILE A 110 -7.75 -10.98 -6.52
C ILE A 110 -7.02 -10.03 -7.47
N ASP A 111 -7.75 -9.38 -8.37
CA ASP A 111 -7.15 -8.47 -9.34
C ASP A 111 -6.51 -7.26 -8.68
N VAL A 112 -7.19 -6.61 -7.73
CA VAL A 112 -6.67 -5.40 -7.07
C VAL A 112 -5.65 -5.74 -6.00
N ASN A 113 -5.99 -6.63 -5.04
CA ASN A 113 -5.20 -6.83 -3.84
C ASN A 113 -3.96 -7.72 -4.06
N LEU A 114 -4.02 -8.65 -5.02
CA LEU A 114 -2.92 -9.55 -5.32
C LEU A 114 -2.21 -9.16 -6.62
N LYS A 115 -2.90 -9.19 -7.76
CA LYS A 115 -2.27 -8.85 -9.05
C LYS A 115 -1.77 -7.41 -9.07
N GLY A 116 -2.51 -6.45 -8.46
CA GLY A 116 -2.06 -5.06 -8.34
C GLY A 116 -0.73 -4.92 -7.59
N VAL A 117 -0.53 -5.70 -6.52
CA VAL A 117 0.76 -5.75 -5.80
C VAL A 117 1.85 -6.37 -6.68
N LEU A 118 1.57 -7.48 -7.35
CA LEU A 118 2.53 -8.14 -8.26
C LEU A 118 2.92 -7.22 -9.42
N ASN A 119 1.98 -6.44 -9.96
CA ASN A 119 2.26 -5.44 -10.99
C ASN A 119 3.19 -4.34 -10.46
N GLY A 120 2.98 -3.89 -9.21
CA GLY A 120 3.88 -2.92 -8.56
C GLY A 120 5.30 -3.47 -8.37
N ILE A 121 5.42 -4.72 -7.91
CA ILE A 121 6.72 -5.41 -7.79
C ILE A 121 7.39 -5.50 -9.17
N ALA A 122 6.68 -6.00 -10.18
CA ALA A 122 7.20 -6.15 -11.54
C ALA A 122 7.69 -4.84 -12.15
N ALA A 123 6.98 -3.74 -11.92
CA ALA A 123 7.32 -2.43 -12.48
C ALA A 123 8.63 -1.85 -11.91
N VAL A 124 8.96 -2.12 -10.64
CA VAL A 124 10.16 -1.56 -10.01
C VAL A 124 11.36 -2.51 -10.04
N MET A 125 11.13 -3.82 -10.16
CA MET A 125 12.17 -4.84 -10.05
C MET A 125 13.36 -4.62 -10.99
N PRO A 126 13.18 -4.27 -12.30
CA PRO A 126 14.32 -4.03 -13.18
C PRO A 126 15.21 -2.87 -12.70
N ALA A 127 14.60 -1.76 -12.27
CA ALA A 127 15.33 -0.59 -11.77
C ALA A 127 16.06 -0.92 -10.46
N PHE A 128 15.37 -1.53 -9.49
CA PHE A 128 15.94 -1.88 -8.18
C PHE A 128 17.07 -2.91 -8.29
N THR A 129 16.94 -3.89 -9.17
CA THR A 129 18.01 -4.88 -9.45
C THR A 129 19.24 -4.21 -10.06
N ALA A 130 19.05 -3.33 -11.05
CA ALA A 130 20.14 -2.62 -11.71
C ALA A 130 20.89 -1.68 -10.76
N GLN A 131 20.18 -0.95 -9.91
CA GLN A 131 20.77 -0.02 -8.94
C GLN A 131 21.27 -0.70 -7.65
N LYS A 132 20.95 -1.99 -7.45
CA LYS A 132 21.26 -2.79 -6.26
C LYS A 132 20.76 -2.19 -4.95
N HIS A 133 19.68 -1.50 -4.98
CA HIS A 133 18.94 -0.98 -3.83
C HIS A 133 17.50 -0.68 -4.23
N GLY A 134 16.61 -0.64 -3.26
CA GLY A 134 15.21 -0.30 -3.40
C GLY A 134 14.43 -0.74 -2.17
N HIS A 135 13.20 -0.25 -2.04
CA HIS A 135 12.35 -0.67 -0.94
C HIS A 135 10.93 -0.89 -1.42
N ILE A 136 10.44 -2.11 -1.30
CA ILE A 136 9.06 -2.50 -1.62
C ILE A 136 8.28 -2.57 -0.31
N ILE A 137 7.33 -1.66 -0.13
CA ILE A 137 6.43 -1.65 1.04
C ILE A 137 5.04 -2.05 0.58
N THR A 138 4.35 -2.91 1.31
CA THR A 138 3.04 -3.41 0.90
C THR A 138 2.05 -3.47 2.06
N THR A 139 0.85 -2.94 1.85
CA THR A 139 -0.26 -3.06 2.81
C THR A 139 -0.92 -4.42 2.67
N SER A 140 -0.62 -5.34 3.61
CA SER A 140 -1.37 -6.56 3.83
C SER A 140 -2.50 -6.30 4.83
N SER A 141 -2.69 -7.16 5.84
CA SER A 141 -3.70 -7.03 6.89
C SER A 141 -3.43 -8.06 8.00
N VAL A 142 -3.94 -7.83 9.20
CA VAL A 142 -4.03 -8.88 10.22
C VAL A 142 -4.85 -10.09 9.73
N ALA A 143 -5.67 -9.93 8.66
CA ALA A 143 -6.37 -11.02 7.98
C ALA A 143 -5.43 -11.95 7.20
N SER A 144 -4.13 -11.66 7.10
CA SER A 144 -3.09 -12.58 6.62
C SER A 144 -2.33 -13.30 7.74
N LEU A 145 -2.68 -13.03 8.99
CA LEU A 145 -2.08 -13.68 10.17
C LEU A 145 -3.05 -14.62 10.88
N LYS A 146 -4.34 -14.30 10.81
CA LYS A 146 -5.44 -15.14 11.35
C LYS A 146 -6.68 -15.03 10.46
N ASN A 147 -7.55 -16.04 10.54
CA ASN A 147 -8.77 -16.09 9.75
C ASN A 147 -9.92 -15.36 10.45
N TYR A 148 -10.77 -14.72 9.65
CA TYR A 148 -11.99 -14.05 10.10
C TYR A 148 -13.19 -14.52 9.30
N VAL A 149 -14.30 -14.80 9.96
CA VAL A 149 -15.57 -15.11 9.31
C VAL A 149 -15.98 -13.93 8.42
N GLY A 150 -16.39 -14.20 7.18
CA GLY A 150 -16.75 -13.18 6.18
C GLY A 150 -15.58 -12.58 5.40
N SER A 151 -14.33 -12.91 5.75
CA SER A 151 -13.14 -12.40 5.07
C SER A 151 -12.39 -13.46 4.25
N GLY A 152 -13.09 -14.50 3.76
CA GLY A 152 -12.46 -15.66 3.12
C GLY A 152 -11.53 -15.27 1.96
N VAL A 153 -12.05 -14.60 0.93
CA VAL A 153 -11.25 -14.22 -0.25
C VAL A 153 -10.34 -13.03 0.06
N TYR A 154 -10.81 -12.03 0.81
CA TYR A 154 -9.94 -10.92 1.26
C TYR A 154 -8.71 -11.46 2.00
N GLY A 155 -8.93 -12.32 3.01
CA GLY A 155 -7.84 -12.97 3.75
C GLY A 155 -6.91 -13.73 2.83
N ALA A 156 -7.44 -14.56 1.91
CA ALA A 156 -6.64 -15.30 0.95
C ALA A 156 -5.73 -14.40 0.11
N THR A 157 -6.22 -13.25 -0.40
CA THR A 157 -5.39 -12.30 -1.14
C THR A 157 -4.27 -11.71 -0.27
N LYS A 158 -4.56 -11.43 1.02
CA LYS A 158 -3.57 -10.87 1.95
C LYS A 158 -2.54 -11.88 2.42
N PHE A 159 -2.92 -13.18 2.57
CA PHE A 159 -1.96 -14.28 2.77
C PHE A 159 -1.03 -14.47 1.57
N ALA A 160 -1.58 -14.41 0.34
CA ALA A 160 -0.77 -14.51 -0.88
C ALA A 160 0.24 -13.37 -0.98
N VAL A 161 -0.16 -12.14 -0.67
CA VAL A 161 0.74 -10.97 -0.63
C VAL A 161 1.84 -11.15 0.42
N LYS A 162 1.51 -11.61 1.63
CA LYS A 162 2.50 -11.92 2.67
C LYS A 162 3.58 -12.87 2.14
N ASN A 163 3.15 -13.98 1.52
CA ASN A 163 4.09 -14.96 0.96
C ASN A 163 4.96 -14.37 -0.15
N ALA A 164 4.38 -13.62 -1.09
CA ALA A 164 5.12 -13.02 -2.19
C ALA A 164 6.19 -12.02 -1.69
N MET A 165 5.86 -11.20 -0.71
CA MET A 165 6.79 -10.23 -0.11
C MET A 165 7.97 -10.91 0.59
N GLU A 166 7.71 -11.96 1.37
CA GLU A 166 8.78 -12.70 2.07
C GLU A 166 9.70 -13.43 1.09
N VAL A 167 9.13 -14.06 0.03
CA VAL A 167 9.94 -14.70 -1.02
C VAL A 167 10.79 -13.66 -1.75
N THR A 168 10.24 -12.49 -2.08
CA THR A 168 11.00 -11.39 -2.71
C THR A 168 12.19 -10.96 -1.82
N ARG A 169 12.00 -10.86 -0.51
CA ARG A 169 13.07 -10.55 0.45
C ARG A 169 14.18 -11.60 0.41
N MET A 170 13.79 -12.88 0.46
CA MET A 170 14.75 -14.00 0.47
C MET A 170 15.55 -14.08 -0.83
N GLU A 171 14.90 -13.90 -1.97
CA GLU A 171 15.52 -13.87 -3.29
C GLU A 171 16.47 -12.69 -3.42
N SER A 172 16.07 -11.49 -2.99
CA SER A 172 16.94 -10.30 -2.97
C SER A 172 18.24 -10.55 -2.18
N ALA A 173 18.12 -11.17 -1.00
CA ALA A 173 19.29 -11.51 -0.18
C ALA A 173 20.20 -12.53 -0.88
N ASN A 174 19.64 -13.56 -1.51
CA ASN A 174 20.40 -14.59 -2.22
C ASN A 174 21.09 -14.05 -3.48
N GLU A 175 20.45 -13.11 -4.18
CA GLU A 175 20.95 -12.51 -5.42
C GLU A 175 21.86 -11.30 -5.19
N GLY A 176 21.94 -10.80 -3.95
CA GLY A 176 22.74 -9.63 -3.59
C GLY A 176 22.23 -8.34 -4.24
N THR A 177 20.93 -8.21 -4.42
CA THR A 177 20.29 -7.02 -4.99
C THR A 177 20.01 -5.94 -3.94
N ASN A 178 20.09 -6.27 -2.63
CA ASN A 178 19.87 -5.37 -1.48
C ASN A 178 18.49 -4.66 -1.51
N ILE A 179 17.50 -5.27 -2.15
CA ILE A 179 16.13 -4.76 -2.17
C ILE A 179 15.47 -5.12 -0.84
N ARG A 180 15.05 -4.11 -0.08
CA ARG A 180 14.31 -4.30 1.17
C ARG A 180 12.83 -4.54 0.90
N THR A 181 12.18 -5.29 1.79
CA THR A 181 10.72 -5.48 1.74
C THR A 181 10.10 -5.22 3.10
N THR A 182 9.00 -4.49 3.14
CA THR A 182 8.22 -4.30 4.37
C THR A 182 6.76 -4.63 4.14
N THR A 183 6.24 -5.60 4.87
CA THR A 183 4.82 -5.97 4.87
C THR A 183 4.13 -5.40 6.10
N LEU A 184 3.09 -4.60 5.88
CA LEU A 184 2.28 -4.01 6.95
C LEU A 184 1.03 -4.86 7.18
N TYR A 185 0.73 -5.16 8.42
CA TYR A 185 -0.49 -5.86 8.85
C TYR A 185 -1.37 -4.94 9.72
N PRO A 186 -2.06 -3.96 9.12
CA PRO A 186 -3.00 -3.13 9.85
C PRO A 186 -4.22 -3.94 10.33
N ALA A 187 -4.68 -3.62 11.54
CA ALA A 187 -5.98 -4.03 12.05
C ALA A 187 -7.06 -2.98 11.65
N ALA A 188 -7.86 -2.47 12.58
CA ALA A 188 -8.90 -1.49 12.26
C ALA A 188 -8.33 -0.08 12.05
N ILE A 189 -8.29 0.37 10.80
CA ILE A 189 -7.86 1.73 10.42
C ILE A 189 -9.03 2.44 9.74
N ASN A 190 -9.42 3.61 10.24
CA ASN A 190 -10.53 4.40 9.72
C ASN A 190 -10.22 4.96 8.33
N THR A 191 -10.76 4.31 7.32
CA THR A 191 -10.59 4.66 5.90
C THR A 191 -11.89 4.39 5.13
N GLU A 192 -11.94 4.79 3.86
CA GLU A 192 -13.05 4.46 2.94
C GLU A 192 -13.10 2.96 2.56
N LEU A 193 -12.24 2.11 3.11
CA LEU A 193 -12.16 0.68 2.76
C LEU A 193 -13.49 -0.05 3.03
N LEU A 194 -14.23 0.38 4.06
CA LEU A 194 -15.53 -0.18 4.42
C LEU A 194 -16.64 0.13 3.41
N ASP A 195 -16.47 1.17 2.60
CA ASP A 195 -17.47 1.55 1.60
C ASP A 195 -17.54 0.57 0.42
N HIS A 196 -16.59 -0.36 0.33
CA HIS A 196 -16.61 -1.45 -0.63
C HIS A 196 -17.51 -2.63 -0.22
N ILE A 197 -18.02 -2.68 1.02
CA ILE A 197 -18.79 -3.80 1.54
C ILE A 197 -20.25 -3.67 1.13
N ASN A 198 -20.71 -4.53 0.22
CA ASN A 198 -22.08 -4.53 -0.31
C ASN A 198 -23.03 -5.47 0.44
N ASP A 199 -22.53 -6.34 1.31
CA ASP A 199 -23.35 -7.15 2.21
C ASP A 199 -23.77 -6.30 3.41
N GLU A 200 -25.05 -5.95 3.50
CA GLU A 200 -25.59 -5.00 4.49
C GLU A 200 -25.28 -5.38 5.94
N LYS A 201 -25.41 -6.68 6.27
CA LYS A 201 -25.12 -7.18 7.62
C LYS A 201 -23.65 -7.06 7.96
N THR A 202 -22.78 -7.45 7.02
CA THR A 202 -21.32 -7.33 7.17
C THR A 202 -20.92 -5.86 7.25
N ALA A 203 -21.46 -5.00 6.39
CA ALA A 203 -21.18 -3.57 6.39
C ALA A 203 -21.52 -2.91 7.73
N THR A 204 -22.73 -3.20 8.26
CA THR A 204 -23.18 -2.67 9.56
C THR A 204 -22.26 -3.12 10.70
N ASN A 205 -21.96 -4.42 10.77
CA ASN A 205 -21.09 -4.96 11.82
C ASN A 205 -19.67 -4.37 11.75
N MET A 206 -19.11 -4.28 10.55
CA MET A 206 -17.77 -3.71 10.35
C MET A 206 -17.75 -2.22 10.67
N LYS A 207 -18.74 -1.44 10.27
CA LYS A 207 -18.84 -0.02 10.63
C LYS A 207 -18.87 0.20 12.13
N ASN A 208 -19.70 -0.55 12.85
CA ASN A 208 -19.77 -0.49 14.31
C ASN A 208 -18.43 -0.86 14.97
N PHE A 209 -17.78 -1.92 14.49
CA PHE A 209 -16.48 -2.34 14.98
C PHE A 209 -15.40 -1.26 14.78
N TYR A 210 -15.34 -0.67 13.57
CA TYR A 210 -14.35 0.37 13.26
C TYR A 210 -14.65 1.69 13.99
N GLN A 211 -15.90 2.02 14.27
CA GLN A 211 -16.26 3.19 15.12
C GLN A 211 -15.74 3.02 16.55
N GLN A 212 -15.74 1.79 17.09
CA GLN A 212 -15.30 1.51 18.45
C GLN A 212 -13.78 1.38 18.57
N HIS A 213 -13.12 0.83 17.55
CA HIS A 213 -11.72 0.43 17.63
C HIS A 213 -10.80 1.15 16.62
N GLY A 214 -11.35 1.68 15.53
CA GLY A 214 -10.53 2.20 14.43
C GLY A 214 -9.66 3.39 14.83
N ILE A 215 -8.39 3.36 14.41
CA ILE A 215 -7.44 4.47 14.56
C ILE A 215 -7.24 5.21 13.24
N ALA A 216 -6.69 6.41 13.30
CA ALA A 216 -6.44 7.24 12.12
C ALA A 216 -5.36 6.63 11.20
N PRO A 217 -5.46 6.85 9.86
CA PRO A 217 -4.47 6.39 8.88
C PRO A 217 -3.04 6.87 9.15
N ASP A 218 -2.88 8.01 9.83
CA ASP A 218 -1.59 8.57 10.24
C ASP A 218 -0.76 7.59 11.09
N ALA A 219 -1.40 6.67 11.81
CA ALA A 219 -0.70 5.63 12.55
C ALA A 219 0.13 4.75 11.61
N ILE A 220 -0.44 4.37 10.47
CA ILE A 220 0.26 3.57 9.45
C ILE A 220 1.30 4.42 8.71
N ALA A 221 0.96 5.68 8.38
CA ALA A 221 1.90 6.59 7.74
C ALA A 221 3.21 6.74 8.54
N ARG A 222 3.13 6.84 9.88
CA ARG A 222 4.32 6.89 10.75
C ARG A 222 5.15 5.61 10.70
N VAL A 223 4.51 4.43 10.59
CA VAL A 223 5.21 3.15 10.45
C VAL A 223 5.92 3.05 9.11
N VAL A 224 5.26 3.47 8.01
CA VAL A 224 5.88 3.54 6.67
C VAL A 224 7.09 4.48 6.69
N ASN A 225 6.92 5.67 7.25
CA ASN A 225 8.02 6.64 7.39
C ASN A 225 9.20 6.04 8.18
N PHE A 226 8.93 5.38 9.29
CA PHE A 226 9.96 4.71 10.10
C PHE A 226 10.69 3.62 9.31
N ALA A 227 9.97 2.78 8.55
CA ALA A 227 10.57 1.72 7.74
C ALA A 227 11.50 2.28 6.64
N ILE A 228 11.09 3.38 5.99
CA ILE A 228 11.90 4.02 4.94
C ILE A 228 13.17 4.65 5.53
N ASP A 229 13.08 5.26 6.72
CA ASP A 229 14.18 6.01 7.37
C ASP A 229 15.27 5.11 7.98
N GLN A 230 15.14 3.78 7.90
CA GLN A 230 16.16 2.87 8.38
C GLN A 230 17.39 2.85 7.45
N PRO A 231 18.59 2.54 7.97
CA PRO A 231 19.79 2.30 7.16
C PRO A 231 19.56 1.23 6.09
N GLU A 232 20.30 1.31 4.98
CA GLU A 232 20.11 0.40 3.83
C GLU A 232 20.38 -1.07 4.16
N GLU A 233 21.26 -1.33 5.12
CA GLU A 233 21.55 -2.67 5.62
C GLU A 233 20.49 -3.22 6.57
N VAL A 234 19.48 -2.42 6.94
CA VAL A 234 18.41 -2.83 7.85
C VAL A 234 17.12 -3.03 7.08
N ASP A 235 16.66 -4.27 7.00
CA ASP A 235 15.35 -4.62 6.45
C ASP A 235 14.38 -4.98 7.58
N ILE A 236 13.39 -4.11 7.80
CA ILE A 236 12.29 -4.41 8.73
C ILE A 236 11.17 -5.04 7.91
N SER A 237 11.14 -6.37 7.90
CA SER A 237 10.31 -7.14 6.99
C SER A 237 8.81 -7.08 7.30
N GLU A 238 8.44 -6.92 8.57
CA GLU A 238 7.02 -6.99 8.98
C GLU A 238 6.68 -6.03 10.13
N PHE A 239 5.48 -5.41 10.03
CA PHE A 239 4.86 -4.67 11.13
C PHE A 239 3.41 -5.10 11.33
N THR A 240 3.05 -5.46 12.56
CA THR A 240 1.65 -5.67 12.94
C THR A 240 1.16 -4.49 13.78
N ILE A 241 0.09 -3.82 13.34
CA ILE A 241 -0.40 -2.59 13.95
C ILE A 241 -1.85 -2.76 14.40
N TYR A 242 -2.06 -2.76 15.71
CA TYR A 242 -3.36 -2.81 16.34
C TYR A 242 -3.72 -1.50 17.03
N PRO A 243 -4.99 -1.09 17.00
CA PRO A 243 -5.52 -0.19 18.01
C PRO A 243 -5.34 -0.80 19.41
N THR A 244 -4.99 0.00 20.40
CA THR A 244 -4.72 -0.50 21.77
C THR A 244 -5.96 -1.07 22.48
N ASN A 245 -7.15 -0.73 21.97
CA ASN A 245 -8.44 -1.21 22.47
C ASN A 245 -9.04 -2.34 21.61
N GLN A 246 -8.28 -2.90 20.66
CA GLN A 246 -8.70 -4.05 19.85
C GLN A 246 -7.98 -5.31 20.31
N ALA A 247 -8.75 -6.36 20.70
CA ALA A 247 -8.24 -7.68 21.04
C ALA A 247 -8.12 -8.61 19.83
#